data_2eb3e7d9ea4ba9fa1b17692a7867feff
#
_entry.id   2eb3e7d9ea4ba9fa1b17692a7867feff
#
_cell.length_a   1.000
_cell.length_b   1.000
_cell.length_c   1.000
_cell.angle_alpha   90.00
_cell.angle_beta   90.00
_cell.angle_gamma   90.00
#
_symmetry.space_group_name_H-M   'P 1'
#
loop_
_entity.id
_entity.type
_entity.pdbx_description
1 polymer ?
#
loop_
_entity_poly.entity_id
_entity_poly.type
_entity_poly.pdbx_seq_one_letter_code
_entity_poly.pdbx_strand_id
1 'polypeptide(L)'
;MRELGIVGAIWGKGIVITTIADEWLERPKDLIKRHFVSFAPNELWCSDIAYVKTRAGWAYVAFIIDVFSKMIVGWKVANSLKSDLATDALAQAMAQRPDTEDLIHHSDRGVQCLSVAFSTTLLAAGIRPSVGTTGDSYDNALA
;
A
#
# COMPACT_ATOMS: atom_id res chain seq x y z
N MET A 1 -17.80 23.63 -6.28
CA MET A 1 -16.35 23.67 -6.53
C MET A 1 -15.89 24.90 -7.29
N ARG A 2 -16.65 25.46 -8.23
CA ARG A 2 -16.27 26.70 -8.95
C ARG A 2 -16.20 27.94 -8.06
N GLU A 3 -16.99 28.03 -7.02
CA GLU A 3 -17.03 29.19 -6.11
C GLU A 3 -15.86 29.25 -5.12
N LEU A 4 -15.13 28.15 -4.92
CA LEU A 4 -13.99 28.06 -3.98
C LEU A 4 -12.63 28.14 -4.68
N GLY A 5 -12.58 28.35 -6.01
CA GLY A 5 -11.32 28.41 -6.75
C GLY A 5 -10.49 27.10 -6.73
N ILE A 6 -11.12 25.99 -6.37
CA ILE A 6 -10.44 24.68 -6.31
C ILE A 6 -10.48 24.07 -7.71
N VAL A 7 -9.31 24.00 -8.34
CA VAL A 7 -9.12 23.34 -9.63
C VAL A 7 -8.47 21.98 -9.36
N GLY A 8 -9.08 20.92 -9.86
CA GLY A 8 -8.47 19.59 -9.81
C GLY A 8 -7.13 19.57 -10.54
N ALA A 9 -6.12 18.95 -9.96
CA ALA A 9 -4.84 18.76 -10.63
C ALA A 9 -5.01 17.84 -11.84
N ILE A 10 -4.80 18.37 -13.04
CA ILE A 10 -4.70 17.58 -14.26
C ILE A 10 -3.27 17.08 -14.34
N TRP A 11 -3.07 15.77 -14.30
CA TRP A 11 -1.76 15.16 -14.53
C TRP A 11 -1.32 15.49 -15.97
N GLY A 12 -0.17 16.17 -16.10
CA GLY A 12 0.40 16.50 -17.39
C GLY A 12 0.78 15.24 -18.18
N LYS A 13 0.73 15.33 -19.50
CA LYS A 13 1.18 14.32 -20.45
C LYS A 13 2.70 14.12 -20.36
N GLY A 14 3.14 13.29 -19.43
CA GLY A 14 4.52 12.84 -19.33
C GLY A 14 4.53 11.57 -18.52
N ILE A 15 4.58 10.40 -19.19
CA ILE A 15 4.84 9.13 -18.53
C ILE A 15 6.30 9.14 -18.13
N VAL A 16 6.58 9.52 -16.88
CA VAL A 16 7.89 9.27 -16.30
C VAL A 16 7.90 7.82 -15.87
N ILE A 17 8.52 6.95 -16.66
CA ILE A 17 8.79 5.57 -16.26
C ILE A 17 9.90 5.62 -15.21
N THR A 18 9.51 5.64 -13.94
CA THR A 18 10.44 5.71 -12.80
C THR A 18 10.90 4.34 -12.29
N THR A 19 10.48 3.26 -12.93
CA THR A 19 10.74 1.90 -12.43
C THR A 19 11.08 0.94 -13.55
N ILE A 20 12.29 0.37 -13.49
CA ILE A 20 12.65 -0.85 -14.20
C ILE A 20 12.13 -2.00 -13.34
N ALA A 21 11.10 -2.69 -13.81
CA ALA A 21 10.59 -3.87 -13.13
C ALA A 21 11.66 -4.98 -13.20
N ASP A 22 12.02 -5.53 -12.05
CA ASP A 22 12.87 -6.71 -11.98
C ASP A 22 12.04 -7.91 -12.47
N GLU A 23 12.30 -8.39 -13.68
CA GLU A 23 11.50 -9.42 -14.39
C GLU A 23 11.63 -10.80 -13.76
N TRP A 24 12.53 -10.99 -12.78
CA TRP A 24 12.90 -12.30 -12.24
C TRP A 24 12.12 -12.70 -10.97
N LEU A 25 11.37 -11.80 -10.36
CA LEU A 25 10.51 -12.12 -9.21
C LEU A 25 9.09 -12.42 -9.69
N GLU A 26 8.64 -13.64 -9.50
CA GLU A 26 7.25 -14.03 -9.73
C GLU A 26 6.34 -13.14 -8.87
N ARG A 27 5.57 -12.29 -9.53
CA ARG A 27 4.74 -11.28 -8.83
C ARG A 27 3.58 -11.98 -8.13
N PRO A 28 3.24 -11.57 -6.90
CA PRO A 28 2.06 -12.08 -6.23
C PRO A 28 0.81 -11.89 -7.09
N LYS A 29 -0.06 -12.89 -7.10
CA LYS A 29 -1.33 -12.84 -7.82
C LYS A 29 -2.33 -11.97 -7.06
N ASP A 30 -3.28 -11.40 -7.78
CA ASP A 30 -4.44 -10.76 -7.15
C ASP A 30 -5.34 -11.85 -6.52
N LEU A 31 -5.28 -11.96 -5.19
CA LEU A 31 -6.08 -12.92 -4.42
C LEU A 31 -7.47 -12.37 -4.11
N ILE A 32 -7.65 -11.04 -4.17
CA ILE A 32 -8.87 -10.37 -3.72
C ILE A 32 -9.86 -10.23 -4.86
N LYS A 33 -9.40 -10.02 -6.10
CA LYS A 33 -10.25 -9.84 -7.28
C LYS A 33 -11.36 -8.81 -7.05
N ARG A 34 -11.01 -7.67 -6.44
CA ARG A 34 -11.94 -6.57 -6.05
C ARG A 34 -12.94 -6.90 -4.93
N HIS A 35 -12.85 -8.05 -4.28
CA HIS A 35 -13.69 -8.37 -3.14
C HIS A 35 -13.01 -7.91 -1.84
N PHE A 36 -13.08 -6.62 -1.56
CA PHE A 36 -12.57 -6.01 -0.32
C PHE A 36 -13.55 -6.23 0.85
N VAL A 37 -13.80 -7.49 1.15
CA VAL A 37 -14.68 -7.90 2.24
C VAL A 37 -13.90 -8.80 3.18
N SER A 38 -14.00 -8.53 4.46
CA SER A 38 -13.47 -9.34 5.55
C SER A 38 -14.55 -9.53 6.61
N PHE A 39 -14.60 -10.70 7.21
CA PHE A 39 -15.59 -11.07 8.21
C PHE A 39 -15.04 -11.04 9.64
N ALA A 40 -13.74 -10.98 9.77
CA ALA A 40 -13.05 -10.88 11.06
C ALA A 40 -11.80 -9.97 10.97
N PRO A 41 -11.31 -9.45 12.10
CA PRO A 41 -10.03 -8.72 12.14
C PRO A 41 -8.88 -9.59 11.67
N ASN A 42 -7.88 -8.97 11.03
CA ASN A 42 -6.65 -9.63 10.56
C ASN A 42 -6.84 -10.70 9.47
N GLU A 43 -7.96 -10.70 8.75
CA GLU A 43 -8.11 -11.53 7.54
C GLU A 43 -7.54 -10.83 6.30
N LEU A 44 -7.75 -9.51 6.21
CA LEU A 44 -7.34 -8.71 5.06
C LEU A 44 -6.85 -7.34 5.50
N TRP A 45 -5.59 -7.05 5.18
CA TRP A 45 -5.02 -5.72 5.28
C TRP A 45 -4.80 -5.13 3.89
N CYS A 46 -5.10 -3.84 3.76
CA CYS A 46 -4.79 -3.06 2.56
C CYS A 46 -3.77 -1.99 2.89
N SER A 47 -2.79 -1.80 2.02
CA SER A 47 -1.78 -0.75 2.15
C SER A 47 -1.75 0.17 0.94
N ASP A 48 -1.45 1.43 1.20
CA ASP A 48 -1.25 2.45 0.19
C ASP A 48 -0.22 3.49 0.68
N ILE A 49 0.26 4.32 -0.25
CA ILE A 49 1.19 5.40 0.04
C ILE A 49 0.61 6.73 -0.44
N ALA A 50 0.27 7.59 0.51
CA ALA A 50 -0.19 8.95 0.23
C ALA A 50 1.00 9.91 0.05
N TYR A 51 0.86 10.83 -0.89
CA TYR A 51 1.81 11.90 -1.20
C TYR A 51 1.27 13.21 -0.67
N VAL A 52 1.93 13.79 0.31
CA VAL A 52 1.48 15.01 0.98
C VAL A 52 2.46 16.15 0.68
N LYS A 53 1.95 17.22 0.07
CA LYS A 53 2.74 18.43 -0.17
C LYS A 53 2.76 19.29 1.10
N THR A 54 3.96 19.51 1.64
CA THR A 54 4.18 20.34 2.83
C THR A 54 4.94 21.63 2.47
N ARG A 55 5.07 22.55 3.42
CA ARG A 55 5.91 23.75 3.24
C ARG A 55 7.39 23.44 3.08
N ALA A 56 7.84 22.30 3.64
CA ALA A 56 9.23 21.84 3.57
C ALA A 56 9.52 20.90 2.39
N GLY A 57 8.53 20.62 1.53
CA GLY A 57 8.65 19.69 0.40
C GLY A 57 7.60 18.58 0.46
N TRP A 58 7.88 17.47 -0.20
CA TRP A 58 6.99 16.30 -0.20
C TRP A 58 7.22 15.43 1.04
N ALA A 59 6.13 15.01 1.65
CA ALA A 59 6.11 13.94 2.63
C ALA A 59 5.34 12.74 2.06
N TYR A 60 5.76 11.56 2.44
CA TYR A 60 5.20 10.29 2.00
C TYR A 60 4.69 9.54 3.23
N VAL A 61 3.47 9.07 3.16
CA VAL A 61 2.82 8.37 4.26
C VAL A 61 2.44 6.97 3.79
N ALA A 62 3.15 5.96 4.24
CA ALA A 62 2.68 4.59 4.09
C ALA A 62 1.71 4.28 5.23
N PHE A 63 0.61 3.61 4.94
CA PHE A 63 -0.34 3.16 5.94
C PHE A 63 -0.94 1.81 5.56
N ILE A 64 -1.35 1.08 6.58
CA ILE A 64 -1.96 -0.24 6.47
C ILE A 64 -3.28 -0.20 7.22
N ILE A 65 -4.36 -0.58 6.56
CA ILE A 65 -5.72 -0.61 7.10
C ILE A 65 -6.17 -2.06 7.21
N ASP A 66 -6.71 -2.42 8.36
CA ASP A 66 -7.49 -3.64 8.53
C ASP A 66 -8.89 -3.45 7.93
N VAL A 67 -9.22 -4.23 6.92
CA VAL A 67 -10.45 -4.06 6.13
C VAL A 67 -11.71 -4.29 6.96
N PHE A 68 -11.66 -5.17 7.96
CA PHE A 68 -12.80 -5.42 8.84
C PHE A 68 -13.08 -4.24 9.78
N SER A 69 -12.10 -3.84 10.57
CA SER A 69 -12.27 -2.79 11.58
C SER A 69 -12.19 -1.38 11.05
N LYS A 70 -11.68 -1.20 9.80
CA LYS A 70 -11.36 0.10 9.19
C LYS A 70 -10.31 0.90 9.98
N MET A 71 -9.56 0.23 10.84
CA MET A 71 -8.50 0.85 11.63
C MET A 71 -7.19 0.85 10.88
N ILE A 72 -6.43 1.93 10.99
CA ILE A 72 -5.03 1.97 10.57
C ILE A 72 -4.23 1.19 11.61
N VAL A 73 -3.70 0.04 11.23
CA VAL A 73 -2.94 -0.87 12.09
C VAL A 73 -1.43 -0.61 12.02
N GLY A 74 -0.95 0.06 10.97
CA GLY A 74 0.43 0.48 10.85
C GLY A 74 0.56 1.70 9.95
N TRP A 75 1.50 2.59 10.26
CA TRP A 75 1.77 3.75 9.44
C TRP A 75 3.20 4.27 9.64
N LYS A 76 3.73 4.94 8.62
CA LYS A 76 5.04 5.61 8.67
C LYS A 76 5.01 6.85 7.79
N VAL A 77 5.67 7.91 8.26
CA VAL A 77 5.89 9.13 7.47
C VAL A 77 7.38 9.30 7.20
N ALA A 78 7.73 9.65 5.97
CA ALA A 78 9.10 9.98 5.58
C ALA A 78 9.13 11.10 4.53
N ASN A 79 10.30 11.69 4.34
CA ASN A 79 10.55 12.70 3.30
C ASN A 79 11.06 12.08 1.97
N SER A 80 11.13 10.77 1.90
CA SER A 80 11.58 10.05 0.70
C SER A 80 10.85 8.70 0.54
N LEU A 81 10.66 8.27 -0.70
CA LEU A 81 10.07 6.99 -1.08
C LEU A 81 11.10 5.86 -1.05
N LYS A 82 11.71 5.60 0.10
CA LYS A 82 12.59 4.43 0.25
C LYS A 82 11.78 3.20 0.63
N SER A 83 12.32 2.01 0.34
CA SER A 83 11.70 0.72 0.69
C SER A 83 11.36 0.59 2.18
N ASP A 84 12.15 1.24 3.04
CA ASP A 84 11.97 1.21 4.49
C ASP A 84 10.64 1.81 4.95
N LEU A 85 10.07 2.76 4.18
CA LEU A 85 8.80 3.40 4.50
C LEU A 85 7.65 2.38 4.67
N ALA A 86 7.50 1.49 3.69
CA ALA A 86 6.46 0.46 3.73
C ALA A 86 6.80 -0.65 4.74
N THR A 87 8.07 -1.03 4.83
CA THR A 87 8.53 -2.07 5.75
C THR A 87 8.37 -1.65 7.22
N ASP A 88 8.66 -0.38 7.55
CA ASP A 88 8.45 0.16 8.89
C ASP A 88 6.96 0.20 9.27
N ALA A 89 6.09 0.60 8.32
CA ALA A 89 4.64 0.57 8.53
C ALA A 89 4.14 -0.86 8.78
N LEU A 90 4.66 -1.84 8.03
CA LEU A 90 4.34 -3.26 8.20
C LEU A 90 4.82 -3.80 9.56
N ALA A 91 6.04 -3.46 9.96
CA ALA A 91 6.58 -3.87 11.26
C ALA A 91 5.72 -3.34 12.42
N GLN A 92 5.25 -2.10 12.33
CA GLN A 92 4.33 -1.52 13.31
C GLN A 92 2.99 -2.26 13.32
N ALA A 93 2.42 -2.57 12.15
CA ALA A 93 1.16 -3.30 12.05
C ALA A 93 1.25 -4.69 12.72
N MET A 94 2.31 -5.43 12.43
CA MET A 94 2.55 -6.75 13.03
C MET A 94 2.76 -6.67 14.55
N ALA A 95 3.41 -5.61 15.06
CA ALA A 95 3.58 -5.40 16.50
C ALA A 95 2.24 -5.10 17.20
N GLN A 96 1.34 -4.38 16.54
CA GLN A 96 0.00 -4.11 17.07
C GLN A 96 -0.96 -5.30 16.95
N ARG A 97 -0.77 -6.11 15.93
CA ARG A 97 -1.62 -7.26 15.57
C ARG A 97 -0.74 -8.49 15.34
N PRO A 98 -0.27 -9.16 16.41
CA PRO A 98 0.67 -10.29 16.29
C PRO A 98 0.04 -11.54 15.65
N ASP A 99 -1.28 -11.67 15.67
CA ASP A 99 -2.00 -12.75 15.01
C ASP A 99 -2.16 -12.43 13.53
N THR A 100 -1.27 -13.01 12.74
CA THR A 100 -1.18 -12.82 11.27
C THR A 100 -1.37 -14.13 10.51
N GLU A 101 -1.85 -15.18 11.17
CA GLU A 101 -2.11 -16.48 10.52
C GLU A 101 -3.18 -16.31 9.43
N ASP A 102 -2.87 -16.81 8.24
CA ASP A 102 -3.74 -16.70 7.04
C ASP A 102 -4.08 -15.27 6.56
N LEU A 103 -3.51 -14.24 7.17
CA LEU A 103 -3.72 -12.86 6.76
C LEU A 103 -3.31 -12.64 5.30
N ILE A 104 -4.17 -11.98 4.54
CA ILE A 104 -3.86 -11.47 3.20
C ILE A 104 -3.47 -10.01 3.32
N HIS A 105 -2.29 -9.65 2.80
CA HIS A 105 -1.86 -8.26 2.66
C HIS A 105 -1.98 -7.85 1.18
N HIS A 106 -2.92 -6.97 0.90
CA HIS A 106 -3.14 -6.44 -0.44
C HIS A 106 -2.54 -5.04 -0.59
N SER A 107 -1.83 -4.83 -1.68
CA SER A 107 -1.30 -3.52 -2.05
C SER A 107 -1.53 -3.25 -3.53
N ASP A 108 -1.46 -1.98 -3.90
CA ASP A 108 -1.31 -1.61 -5.28
C ASP A 108 0.07 -2.09 -5.82
N ARG A 109 0.35 -1.86 -7.09
CA ARG A 109 1.64 -2.20 -7.73
C ARG A 109 2.75 -1.20 -7.39
N GLY A 110 2.66 -0.49 -6.28
CA GLY A 110 3.71 0.42 -5.83
C GLY A 110 5.03 -0.30 -5.63
N VAL A 111 6.12 0.30 -6.10
CA VAL A 111 7.48 -0.27 -6.07
C VAL A 111 7.93 -0.66 -4.66
N GLN A 112 7.48 0.09 -3.66
CA GLN A 112 7.85 -0.12 -2.26
C GLN A 112 7.25 -1.40 -1.70
N CYS A 113 5.98 -1.68 -2.06
CA CYS A 113 5.27 -2.89 -1.65
C CYS A 113 5.71 -4.14 -2.46
N LEU A 114 6.41 -3.95 -3.56
CA LEU A 114 7.00 -5.01 -4.38
C LEU A 114 8.50 -5.22 -4.11
N SER A 115 9.08 -4.49 -3.17
CA SER A 115 10.49 -4.66 -2.82
C SER A 115 10.73 -6.06 -2.22
N VAL A 116 11.92 -6.61 -2.50
CA VAL A 116 12.32 -7.92 -1.97
C VAL A 116 12.24 -7.94 -0.44
N ALA A 117 12.69 -6.87 0.22
CA ALA A 117 12.66 -6.75 1.67
C ALA A 117 11.22 -6.82 2.22
N PHE A 118 10.29 -6.10 1.61
CA PHE A 118 8.89 -6.10 2.01
C PHE A 118 8.25 -7.48 1.82
N SER A 119 8.43 -8.08 0.64
CA SER A 119 7.90 -9.42 0.34
C SER A 119 8.48 -10.50 1.26
N THR A 120 9.78 -10.44 1.57
CA THR A 120 10.43 -11.36 2.50
C THR A 120 9.85 -11.21 3.91
N THR A 121 9.59 -9.99 4.36
CA THR A 121 8.98 -9.73 5.67
C THR A 121 7.57 -10.32 5.76
N LEU A 122 6.74 -10.15 4.73
CA LEU A 122 5.40 -10.74 4.68
C LEU A 122 5.46 -12.27 4.77
N LEU A 123 6.29 -12.90 3.95
CA LEU A 123 6.43 -14.35 3.91
C LEU A 123 6.96 -14.92 5.23
N ALA A 124 7.94 -14.26 5.83
CA ALA A 124 8.49 -14.67 7.14
C ALA A 124 7.45 -14.59 8.27
N ALA A 125 6.47 -13.70 8.15
CA ALA A 125 5.35 -13.55 9.09
C ALA A 125 4.15 -14.46 8.76
N GLY A 126 4.24 -15.31 7.72
CA GLY A 126 3.13 -16.16 7.27
C GLY A 126 2.01 -15.40 6.55
N ILE A 127 2.24 -14.13 6.21
CA ILE A 127 1.27 -13.27 5.55
C ILE A 127 1.30 -13.52 4.04
N ARG A 128 0.15 -13.70 3.44
CA ARG A 128 0.02 -13.96 2.00
C ARG A 128 -0.04 -12.63 1.22
N PRO A 129 0.94 -12.34 0.35
CA PRO A 129 0.92 -11.14 -0.46
C PRO A 129 -0.12 -11.25 -1.58
N SER A 130 -0.83 -10.15 -1.83
CA SER A 130 -1.76 -9.95 -2.94
C SER A 130 -1.49 -8.60 -3.57
N VAL A 131 -1.52 -8.53 -4.90
CA VAL A 131 -1.23 -7.29 -5.63
C VAL A 131 -2.30 -7.06 -6.69
N GLY A 132 -2.83 -5.83 -6.72
CA GLY A 132 -3.86 -5.43 -7.67
C GLY A 132 -3.45 -5.53 -9.14
N THR A 133 -4.42 -5.55 -10.05
CA THR A 133 -4.18 -5.58 -11.49
C THR A 133 -3.79 -4.19 -12.02
N THR A 134 -3.09 -4.14 -13.16
CA THR A 134 -2.61 -2.87 -13.73
C THR A 134 -3.77 -1.96 -14.15
N GLY A 135 -3.77 -0.71 -13.69
CA GLY A 135 -4.70 0.33 -14.14
C GLY A 135 -6.05 0.35 -13.45
N ASP A 136 -6.20 -0.33 -12.34
CA ASP A 136 -7.44 -0.36 -11.58
C ASP A 136 -7.42 0.67 -10.44
N SER A 137 -8.14 1.79 -10.63
CA SER A 137 -8.31 2.82 -9.60
C SER A 137 -9.24 2.40 -8.45
N TYR A 138 -9.90 1.24 -8.57
CA TYR A 138 -10.77 0.72 -7.51
C TYR A 138 -10.00 0.12 -6.34
N ASP A 139 -8.75 -0.33 -6.56
CA ASP A 139 -7.90 -0.89 -5.51
C ASP A 139 -7.55 0.16 -4.42
N ASN A 140 -7.57 1.45 -4.78
CA ASN A 140 -7.30 2.56 -3.87
C ASN A 140 -8.56 3.15 -3.21
N ALA A 141 -9.75 2.66 -3.55
CA ALA A 141 -11.00 3.23 -3.04
C ALA A 141 -11.27 2.92 -1.55
N LEU A 142 -10.52 1.98 -0.95
CA LEU A 142 -10.61 1.61 0.47
C LEU A 142 -9.56 2.32 1.34
N ALA A 143 -8.52 2.82 0.74
CA ALA A 143 -7.46 3.59 1.37
C ALA A 143 -7.73 5.09 1.23
#